data_0a72ce49d32063d50a6914e10e242f13
#
_entry.id   0a72ce49d32063d50a6914e10e242f13
#
_cell.length_a   1.000
_cell.length_b   1.000
_cell.length_c   1.000
_cell.angle_alpha   90.00
_cell.angle_beta   90.00
_cell.angle_gamma   90.00
#
_symmetry.space_group_name_H-M   'P 1'
#
loop_
_entity.id
_entity.type
_entity.pdbx_description
1 polymer ?
#
loop_
_entity_poly.entity_id
_entity_poly.type
_entity_poly.pdbx_seq_one_letter_code
_entity_poly.pdbx_strand_id
1 'polypeptide(L)'
;QVYRDEPLWMAHFVKKGIELTQIRTDWTREEIAGLFDLPFTELLFQAASVHRENHPPEQVQLCTLLSIKTGGCPEDCGYCSQSVHADSGVEATKLMDVQAVLQSAAQAKDHGSQRFCMGAAWRNPKDREMPAIVEIVKGVRAMGLETCMTLGMLEPHQADMLAEAGLDYYNHNIDSSPEYYERVISTRDYQSRLDTLDHVRNSGINVCSGGIVGMGETRDDRVGFIHTLATLEQHPESVPVNALVPVKGTVLGDMLADTPLAKIDDIEFVRTIAVARITMPMSMVRLSAGRESMSDATQALCFLAGANSIFTGDKLLTAPNAGDDSDEALFAKLGLTALQVEEPARAAKQPISVQ
;
A
#
# COMPACT_ATOMS: atom_id res chain seq x y z
N GLN A 1 -31.90 2.35 3.88
CA GLN A 1 -30.92 2.49 2.78
C GLN A 1 -29.94 3.58 3.17
N VAL A 2 -28.81 3.17 3.74
CA VAL A 2 -27.71 4.08 4.12
C VAL A 2 -26.90 4.31 2.85
N TYR A 3 -26.95 5.51 2.29
CA TYR A 3 -25.99 5.97 1.28
C TYR A 3 -24.61 5.95 1.95
N ARG A 4 -23.75 5.02 1.53
CA ARG A 4 -22.31 5.06 1.83
C ARG A 4 -21.77 6.29 1.12
N ASP A 5 -21.11 7.18 1.85
CA ASP A 5 -20.35 8.26 1.25
C ASP A 5 -19.30 7.64 0.32
N GLU A 6 -19.43 7.89 -0.97
CA GLU A 6 -18.45 7.45 -1.96
C GLU A 6 -17.07 8.05 -1.62
N PRO A 7 -15.98 7.30 -1.81
CA PRO A 7 -14.64 7.83 -1.55
C PRO A 7 -14.42 9.14 -2.30
N LEU A 8 -13.79 10.12 -1.66
CA LEU A 8 -13.60 11.50 -2.18
C LEU A 8 -13.00 11.55 -3.60
N TRP A 9 -12.18 10.56 -3.96
CA TRP A 9 -11.62 10.42 -5.31
C TRP A 9 -12.68 10.02 -6.36
N MET A 10 -13.74 9.27 -6.01
CA MET A 10 -14.85 8.94 -6.93
C MET A 10 -15.65 10.18 -7.34
N ALA A 11 -15.80 11.17 -6.44
CA ALA A 11 -16.53 12.39 -6.74
C ALA A 11 -15.90 13.21 -7.91
N HIS A 12 -14.61 13.09 -8.11
CA HIS A 12 -13.90 13.76 -9.22
C HIS A 12 -14.31 13.21 -10.59
N PHE A 13 -14.59 11.90 -10.71
CA PHE A 13 -14.93 11.24 -11.98
C PHE A 13 -16.38 11.43 -12.40
N VAL A 14 -17.31 11.42 -11.45
CA VAL A 14 -18.74 11.66 -11.71
C VAL A 14 -18.98 13.04 -12.32
N LYS A 15 -18.16 14.05 -11.95
CA LYS A 15 -18.25 15.42 -12.54
C LYS A 15 -17.81 15.51 -14.01
N LYS A 16 -17.00 14.56 -14.52
CA LYS A 16 -16.47 14.61 -15.90
C LYS A 16 -17.30 13.84 -16.93
N GLY A 17 -18.36 13.12 -16.53
CA GLY A 17 -19.18 12.32 -17.44
C GLY A 17 -18.39 11.19 -18.14
N ILE A 18 -17.30 10.73 -17.52
CA ILE A 18 -16.46 9.64 -18.02
C ILE A 18 -17.22 8.34 -17.73
N GLU A 19 -17.55 7.55 -18.74
CA GLU A 19 -17.98 6.17 -18.53
C GLU A 19 -16.83 5.46 -17.81
N LEU A 20 -17.08 5.03 -16.56
CA LEU A 20 -16.09 4.27 -15.79
C LEU A 20 -15.73 3.02 -16.57
N THR A 21 -14.44 2.80 -16.81
CA THR A 21 -13.93 1.54 -17.38
C THR A 21 -14.56 0.40 -16.60
N GLN A 22 -15.17 -0.56 -17.30
CA GLN A 22 -15.83 -1.68 -16.63
C GLN A 22 -14.81 -2.45 -15.79
N ILE A 23 -14.96 -2.43 -14.45
CA ILE A 23 -14.08 -3.16 -13.55
C ILE A 23 -14.32 -4.65 -13.76
N ARG A 24 -13.27 -5.39 -14.12
CA ARG A 24 -13.29 -6.83 -14.29
C ARG A 24 -12.64 -7.51 -13.08
N THR A 25 -13.29 -8.52 -12.54
CA THR A 25 -12.74 -9.40 -11.49
C THR A 25 -12.65 -10.85 -11.94
N ASP A 26 -12.81 -11.11 -13.25
CA ASP A 26 -12.80 -12.42 -13.89
C ASP A 26 -11.55 -12.69 -14.73
N TRP A 27 -10.44 -12.01 -14.40
CA TRP A 27 -9.17 -12.20 -15.08
C TRP A 27 -8.69 -13.65 -14.95
N THR A 28 -8.24 -14.25 -16.05
CA THR A 28 -7.55 -15.54 -16.01
C THR A 28 -6.04 -15.34 -15.85
N ARG A 29 -5.33 -16.35 -15.37
CA ARG A 29 -3.86 -16.33 -15.30
C ARG A 29 -3.23 -16.19 -16.68
N GLU A 30 -3.82 -16.82 -17.70
CA GLU A 30 -3.36 -16.75 -19.08
C GLU A 30 -3.47 -15.33 -19.65
N GLU A 31 -4.55 -14.61 -19.38
CA GLU A 31 -4.69 -13.21 -19.77
C GLU A 31 -3.63 -12.34 -19.12
N ILE A 32 -3.40 -12.50 -17.81
CA ILE A 32 -2.38 -11.74 -17.07
C ILE A 32 -0.97 -12.10 -17.56
N ALA A 33 -0.68 -13.39 -17.80
CA ALA A 33 0.58 -13.82 -18.39
C ALA A 33 0.78 -13.19 -19.77
N GLY A 34 -0.27 -13.14 -20.60
CA GLY A 34 -0.25 -12.47 -21.89
C GLY A 34 0.10 -10.98 -21.79
N LEU A 35 -0.34 -10.27 -20.73
CA LEU A 35 0.07 -8.89 -20.47
C LEU A 35 1.57 -8.80 -20.13
N PHE A 36 2.08 -9.70 -19.29
CA PHE A 36 3.52 -9.76 -18.99
C PHE A 36 4.38 -10.04 -20.21
N ASP A 37 3.87 -10.77 -21.23
CA ASP A 37 4.58 -11.14 -22.43
C ASP A 37 4.50 -10.11 -23.55
N LEU A 38 3.68 -9.07 -23.42
CA LEU A 38 3.62 -7.98 -24.38
C LEU A 38 5.01 -7.34 -24.59
N PRO A 39 5.32 -6.84 -25.79
CA PRO A 39 6.43 -5.92 -25.97
C PRO A 39 6.36 -4.80 -24.95
N PHE A 40 7.50 -4.48 -24.31
CA PHE A 40 7.52 -3.56 -23.17
C PHE A 40 6.85 -2.20 -23.47
N THR A 41 7.12 -1.64 -24.64
CA THR A 41 6.55 -0.35 -25.06
C THR A 41 5.03 -0.42 -25.28
N GLU A 42 4.53 -1.55 -25.77
CA GLU A 42 3.08 -1.78 -25.93
C GLU A 42 2.39 -1.90 -24.56
N LEU A 43 2.98 -2.67 -23.65
CA LEU A 43 2.47 -2.78 -22.27
C LEU A 43 2.40 -1.41 -21.58
N LEU A 44 3.46 -0.59 -21.70
CA LEU A 44 3.48 0.75 -21.12
C LEU A 44 2.43 1.68 -21.75
N PHE A 45 2.23 1.60 -23.06
CA PHE A 45 1.21 2.39 -23.73
C PHE A 45 -0.19 2.06 -23.22
N GLN A 46 -0.51 0.77 -23.10
CA GLN A 46 -1.81 0.32 -22.58
C GLN A 46 -1.99 0.75 -21.10
N ALA A 47 -0.99 0.54 -20.25
CA ALA A 47 -1.06 0.93 -18.84
C ALA A 47 -1.21 2.44 -18.66
N ALA A 48 -0.46 3.24 -19.44
CA ALA A 48 -0.56 4.70 -19.43
C ALA A 48 -1.94 5.19 -19.91
N SER A 49 -2.55 4.49 -20.87
CA SER A 49 -3.91 4.81 -21.34
C SER A 49 -4.93 4.56 -20.23
N VAL A 50 -4.92 3.36 -19.63
CA VAL A 50 -5.78 3.01 -18.49
C VAL A 50 -5.58 3.98 -17.32
N HIS A 51 -4.34 4.37 -17.02
CA HIS A 51 -4.07 5.35 -15.97
C HIS A 51 -4.75 6.68 -16.25
N ARG A 52 -4.56 7.24 -17.45
CA ARG A 52 -5.14 8.55 -17.84
C ARG A 52 -6.66 8.56 -17.93
N GLU A 53 -7.26 7.43 -18.22
CA GLU A 53 -8.72 7.28 -18.22
C GLU A 53 -9.30 7.32 -16.81
N ASN A 54 -8.55 6.87 -15.80
CA ASN A 54 -9.05 6.65 -14.45
C ASN A 54 -8.43 7.56 -13.39
N HIS A 55 -7.30 8.23 -13.67
CA HIS A 55 -6.59 9.06 -12.69
C HIS A 55 -5.99 10.32 -13.34
N PRO A 56 -5.81 11.42 -12.59
CA PRO A 56 -4.99 12.54 -13.04
C PRO A 56 -3.54 12.09 -13.23
N PRO A 57 -2.99 12.09 -14.45
CA PRO A 57 -1.69 11.46 -14.72
C PRO A 57 -0.49 12.23 -14.15
N GLU A 58 -0.69 13.50 -13.79
CA GLU A 58 0.33 14.37 -13.21
C GLU A 58 0.31 14.39 -11.68
N GLN A 59 -0.68 13.74 -11.04
CA GLN A 59 -0.85 13.79 -9.59
C GLN A 59 -0.44 12.47 -8.92
N VAL A 60 0.31 12.59 -7.83
CA VAL A 60 0.80 11.45 -7.04
C VAL A 60 0.38 11.63 -5.58
N GLN A 61 -0.25 10.60 -5.02
CA GLN A 61 -0.61 10.59 -3.61
C GLN A 61 0.65 10.45 -2.74
N LEU A 62 0.83 11.35 -1.79
CA LEU A 62 1.91 11.33 -0.82
C LEU A 62 1.42 10.68 0.49
N CYS A 63 2.16 9.69 0.95
CA CYS A 63 1.85 8.97 2.18
C CYS A 63 3.08 8.94 3.09
N THR A 64 2.90 9.12 4.39
CA THR A 64 3.97 8.90 5.37
C THR A 64 3.71 7.61 6.13
N LEU A 65 4.77 6.84 6.39
CA LEU A 65 4.69 5.58 7.13
C LEU A 65 5.46 5.66 8.44
N LEU A 66 4.79 5.44 9.56
CA LEU A 66 5.38 5.37 10.89
C LEU A 66 5.34 3.95 11.46
N SER A 67 6.47 3.46 11.98
CA SER A 67 6.49 2.26 12.82
C SER A 67 6.07 2.63 14.25
N ILE A 68 4.82 2.35 14.60
CA ILE A 68 4.29 2.62 15.96
C ILE A 68 4.66 1.53 16.97
N LYS A 69 5.13 0.38 16.50
CA LYS A 69 5.73 -0.70 17.30
C LYS A 69 6.68 -1.49 16.42
N THR A 70 7.97 -1.47 16.73
CA THR A 70 9.04 -2.09 15.94
C THR A 70 9.50 -3.40 16.56
N GLY A 71 9.90 -4.37 15.73
CA GLY A 71 10.57 -5.60 16.12
C GLY A 71 9.75 -6.57 16.96
N GLY A 72 10.30 -7.76 17.21
CA GLY A 72 9.69 -8.78 18.07
C GLY A 72 8.40 -9.40 17.50
N CYS A 73 8.22 -9.40 16.18
CA CYS A 73 7.12 -10.11 15.52
C CYS A 73 7.40 -11.62 15.54
N PRO A 74 6.44 -12.46 15.96
CA PRO A 74 6.65 -13.92 16.03
C PRO A 74 6.58 -14.64 14.68
N GLU A 75 6.25 -13.92 13.58
CA GLU A 75 6.20 -14.48 12.24
C GLU A 75 7.61 -14.65 11.66
N ASP A 76 7.79 -15.68 10.80
CA ASP A 76 9.06 -16.04 10.19
C ASP A 76 9.25 -15.50 8.76
N CYS A 77 8.53 -14.45 8.38
CA CYS A 77 8.64 -13.86 7.04
C CYS A 77 10.11 -13.65 6.64
N GLY A 78 10.60 -14.40 5.65
CA GLY A 78 12.02 -14.49 5.30
C GLY A 78 12.67 -13.17 4.84
N TYR A 79 11.86 -12.17 4.48
CA TYR A 79 12.30 -10.82 4.09
C TYR A 79 12.30 -9.82 5.26
N CYS A 80 11.66 -10.16 6.41
CA CYS A 80 11.29 -9.17 7.40
C CYS A 80 12.34 -9.03 8.51
N SER A 81 12.96 -7.86 8.60
CA SER A 81 13.91 -7.51 9.66
C SER A 81 13.30 -7.40 11.06
N GLN A 82 11.97 -7.33 11.17
CA GLN A 82 11.25 -7.20 12.45
C GLN A 82 10.86 -8.55 13.07
N SER A 83 11.12 -9.67 12.36
CA SER A 83 10.89 -11.03 12.85
C SER A 83 11.82 -11.37 14.02
N VAL A 84 11.33 -12.13 15.00
CA VAL A 84 12.18 -12.73 16.05
C VAL A 84 13.13 -13.80 15.50
N HIS A 85 12.87 -14.29 14.28
CA HIS A 85 13.69 -15.29 13.59
C HIS A 85 14.82 -14.64 12.74
N ALA A 86 14.86 -13.29 12.64
CA ALA A 86 15.90 -12.55 11.93
C ALA A 86 16.97 -12.03 12.89
N ASP A 87 18.24 -12.16 12.50
CA ASP A 87 19.38 -11.54 13.19
C ASP A 87 19.74 -10.18 12.55
N SER A 88 18.75 -9.32 12.45
CA SER A 88 18.83 -8.04 11.75
C SER A 88 19.30 -6.87 12.63
N GLY A 89 19.48 -7.10 13.93
CA GLY A 89 19.80 -6.03 14.89
C GLY A 89 18.63 -5.09 15.20
N VAL A 90 17.42 -5.37 14.73
CA VAL A 90 16.23 -4.56 15.03
C VAL A 90 15.72 -4.89 16.44
N GLU A 91 15.84 -3.93 17.34
CA GLU A 91 15.34 -4.08 18.72
C GLU A 91 13.82 -4.00 18.80
N ALA A 92 13.24 -4.84 19.68
CA ALA A 92 11.81 -4.84 19.93
C ALA A 92 11.40 -3.67 20.84
N THR A 93 10.42 -2.89 20.38
CA THR A 93 9.83 -1.80 21.16
C THR A 93 8.43 -2.15 21.69
N LYS A 94 7.95 -1.38 22.65
CA LYS A 94 6.53 -1.33 23.01
C LYS A 94 5.77 -0.48 21.98
N LEU A 95 4.43 -0.55 22.03
CA LEU A 95 3.57 0.40 21.32
C LEU A 95 3.94 1.84 21.74
N MET A 96 4.08 2.72 20.76
CA MET A 96 4.35 4.13 21.01
C MET A 96 3.21 4.78 21.82
N ASP A 97 3.57 5.82 22.55
CA ASP A 97 2.58 6.67 23.20
C ASP A 97 1.70 7.38 22.16
N VAL A 98 0.40 7.49 22.45
CA VAL A 98 -0.58 8.09 21.55
C VAL A 98 -0.16 9.50 21.13
N GLN A 99 0.28 10.34 22.07
CA GLN A 99 0.65 11.73 21.78
C GLN A 99 1.90 11.81 20.88
N ALA A 100 2.85 10.89 21.04
CA ALA A 100 4.02 10.82 20.16
C ALA A 100 3.64 10.45 18.72
N VAL A 101 2.67 9.53 18.53
CA VAL A 101 2.14 9.19 17.20
C VAL A 101 1.41 10.40 16.60
N LEU A 102 0.58 11.09 17.37
CA LEU A 102 -0.16 12.27 16.90
C LEU A 102 0.80 13.42 16.52
N GLN A 103 1.89 13.59 17.24
CA GLN A 103 2.90 14.59 16.90
C GLN A 103 3.57 14.24 15.55
N SER A 104 3.88 12.97 15.31
CA SER A 104 4.44 12.52 14.03
C SER A 104 3.45 12.68 12.88
N ALA A 105 2.16 12.45 13.13
CA ALA A 105 1.12 12.67 12.14
C ALA A 105 0.97 14.16 11.77
N ALA A 106 1.05 15.06 12.76
CA ALA A 106 1.04 16.51 12.50
C ALA A 106 2.22 16.93 11.63
N GLN A 107 3.43 16.44 11.92
CA GLN A 107 4.62 16.70 11.09
C GLN A 107 4.44 16.18 9.66
N ALA A 108 3.93 14.96 9.50
CA ALA A 108 3.66 14.40 8.18
C ALA A 108 2.67 15.26 7.37
N LYS A 109 1.63 15.78 8.02
CA LYS A 109 0.69 16.71 7.40
C LYS A 109 1.36 18.01 6.96
N ASP A 110 2.20 18.60 7.80
CA ASP A 110 2.95 19.83 7.50
C ASP A 110 3.90 19.64 6.30
N HIS A 111 4.41 18.40 6.07
CA HIS A 111 5.19 18.00 4.90
C HIS A 111 4.33 17.56 3.69
N GLY A 112 3.02 17.81 3.71
CA GLY A 112 2.14 17.60 2.57
C GLY A 112 1.61 16.19 2.37
N SER A 113 1.78 15.29 3.33
CA SER A 113 1.17 13.95 3.25
C SER A 113 -0.35 14.02 3.30
N GLN A 114 -1.02 13.26 2.41
CA GLN A 114 -2.47 13.09 2.42
C GLN A 114 -2.91 11.89 3.28
N ARG A 115 -2.04 10.86 3.39
CA ARG A 115 -2.31 9.64 4.16
C ARG A 115 -1.21 9.38 5.16
N PHE A 116 -1.60 9.06 6.39
CA PHE A 116 -0.69 8.64 7.43
C PHE A 116 -0.87 7.15 7.71
N CYS A 117 0.15 6.36 7.35
CA CYS A 117 0.18 4.92 7.52
C CYS A 117 0.92 4.56 8.81
N MET A 118 0.38 3.64 9.60
CA MET A 118 0.94 3.25 10.89
C MET A 118 1.08 1.74 10.96
N GLY A 119 2.32 1.26 11.16
CA GLY A 119 2.64 -0.15 11.21
C GLY A 119 3.08 -0.62 12.59
N ALA A 120 2.59 -1.78 13.04
CA ALA A 120 3.05 -2.46 14.24
C ALA A 120 3.50 -3.89 13.92
N ALA A 121 4.69 -4.25 14.38
CA ALA A 121 5.26 -5.58 14.20
C ALA A 121 4.56 -6.61 15.09
N TRP A 122 3.36 -7.00 14.70
CA TRP A 122 2.54 -8.01 15.37
C TRP A 122 2.10 -9.12 14.39
N ARG A 123 1.84 -10.32 14.94
CA ARG A 123 1.06 -11.33 14.23
C ARG A 123 -0.41 -10.89 14.11
N ASN A 124 -0.97 -10.44 15.23
CA ASN A 124 -2.27 -9.80 15.36
C ASN A 124 -2.25 -8.85 16.57
N PRO A 125 -3.03 -7.78 16.59
CA PRO A 125 -3.10 -6.89 17.74
C PRO A 125 -3.74 -7.63 18.92
N LYS A 126 -3.32 -7.26 20.13
CA LYS A 126 -3.98 -7.77 21.36
C LYS A 126 -5.11 -6.83 21.73
N ASP A 127 -6.24 -7.36 22.20
CA ASP A 127 -7.42 -6.56 22.56
C ASP A 127 -7.12 -5.47 23.58
N ARG A 128 -6.16 -5.71 24.49
CA ARG A 128 -5.71 -4.69 25.45
C ARG A 128 -5.02 -3.49 24.83
N GLU A 129 -4.49 -3.61 23.61
CA GLU A 129 -3.83 -2.53 22.87
C GLU A 129 -4.84 -1.75 22.00
N MET A 130 -6.00 -2.34 21.70
CA MET A 130 -7.01 -1.74 20.82
C MET A 130 -7.52 -0.37 21.26
N PRO A 131 -7.74 -0.09 22.57
CA PRO A 131 -8.15 1.25 23.00
C PRO A 131 -7.17 2.35 22.60
N ALA A 132 -5.86 2.12 22.73
CA ALA A 132 -4.83 3.08 22.30
C ALA A 132 -4.80 3.24 20.76
N ILE A 133 -4.95 2.13 20.03
CA ILE A 133 -5.03 2.15 18.57
C ILE A 133 -6.25 2.96 18.09
N VAL A 134 -7.42 2.75 18.70
CA VAL A 134 -8.64 3.52 18.40
C VAL A 134 -8.44 5.01 18.65
N GLU A 135 -7.78 5.38 19.76
CA GLU A 135 -7.46 6.77 20.05
C GLU A 135 -6.52 7.39 19.01
N ILE A 136 -5.48 6.65 18.59
CA ILE A 136 -4.57 7.07 17.51
C ILE A 136 -5.35 7.31 16.21
N VAL A 137 -6.19 6.36 15.78
CA VAL A 137 -6.99 6.52 14.54
C VAL A 137 -7.85 7.76 14.59
N LYS A 138 -8.61 7.95 15.68
CA LYS A 138 -9.48 9.13 15.86
C LYS A 138 -8.68 10.43 15.84
N GLY A 139 -7.52 10.45 16.49
CA GLY A 139 -6.67 11.65 16.59
C GLY A 139 -6.08 12.04 15.23
N VAL A 140 -5.53 11.07 14.47
CA VAL A 140 -4.98 11.31 13.14
C VAL A 140 -6.06 11.75 12.16
N ARG A 141 -7.23 11.09 12.18
CA ARG A 141 -8.37 11.48 11.34
C ARG A 141 -8.87 12.90 11.65
N ALA A 142 -8.90 13.29 12.91
CA ALA A 142 -9.29 14.64 13.33
C ALA A 142 -8.36 15.75 12.77
N MET A 143 -7.14 15.40 12.38
CA MET A 143 -6.21 16.29 11.69
C MET A 143 -6.52 16.45 10.19
N GLY A 144 -7.45 15.67 9.62
CA GLY A 144 -7.80 15.70 8.20
C GLY A 144 -6.88 14.84 7.32
N LEU A 145 -6.11 13.93 7.92
CA LEU A 145 -5.34 12.91 7.19
C LEU A 145 -6.18 11.66 6.95
N GLU A 146 -6.04 11.03 5.80
CA GLU A 146 -6.47 9.62 5.64
C GLU A 146 -5.63 8.73 6.56
N THR A 147 -6.27 7.76 7.18
CA THR A 147 -5.63 6.82 8.09
C THR A 147 -5.44 5.44 7.45
N CYS A 148 -4.27 4.83 7.66
CA CYS A 148 -4.00 3.46 7.25
C CYS A 148 -3.28 2.72 8.37
N MET A 149 -3.75 1.51 8.72
CA MET A 149 -3.12 0.66 9.74
C MET A 149 -2.60 -0.64 9.16
N THR A 150 -1.47 -1.11 9.70
CA THR A 150 -0.87 -2.43 9.44
C THR A 150 -0.56 -3.08 10.78
N LEU A 151 -1.47 -3.88 11.31
CA LEU A 151 -1.35 -4.46 12.66
C LEU A 151 -1.21 -5.99 12.66
N GLY A 152 -0.99 -6.58 11.48
CA GLY A 152 -1.04 -8.03 11.28
C GLY A 152 -2.44 -8.52 10.92
N MET A 153 -2.79 -9.75 11.30
CA MET A 153 -4.13 -10.31 11.08
C MET A 153 -5.15 -9.64 12.02
N LEU A 154 -6.37 -9.48 11.55
CA LEU A 154 -7.48 -8.95 12.36
C LEU A 154 -8.55 -10.01 12.57
N GLU A 155 -9.04 -10.09 13.80
CA GLU A 155 -10.30 -10.73 14.10
C GLU A 155 -11.47 -9.80 13.71
N PRO A 156 -12.66 -10.33 13.38
CA PRO A 156 -13.82 -9.51 12.99
C PRO A 156 -14.13 -8.37 13.96
N HIS A 157 -14.14 -8.64 15.27
CA HIS A 157 -14.43 -7.60 16.27
C HIS A 157 -13.39 -6.48 16.30
N GLN A 158 -12.11 -6.78 15.98
CA GLN A 158 -11.04 -5.78 15.90
C GLN A 158 -11.21 -4.91 14.66
N ALA A 159 -11.61 -5.50 13.54
CA ALA A 159 -11.93 -4.76 12.33
C ALA A 159 -13.13 -3.82 12.57
N ASP A 160 -14.19 -4.29 13.24
CA ASP A 160 -15.34 -3.45 13.59
C ASP A 160 -14.94 -2.29 14.50
N MET A 161 -14.09 -2.51 15.52
CA MET A 161 -13.59 -1.44 16.40
C MET A 161 -12.82 -0.36 15.61
N LEU A 162 -12.03 -0.76 14.61
CA LEU A 162 -11.29 0.17 13.76
C LEU A 162 -12.21 0.93 12.81
N ALA A 163 -13.22 0.26 12.26
CA ALA A 163 -14.24 0.89 11.43
C ALA A 163 -15.03 1.95 12.21
N GLU A 164 -15.46 1.62 13.45
CA GLU A 164 -16.14 2.56 14.36
C GLU A 164 -15.23 3.75 14.75
N ALA A 165 -13.92 3.54 14.84
CA ALA A 165 -12.95 4.61 15.06
C ALA A 165 -12.80 5.52 13.83
N GLY A 166 -13.28 5.07 12.66
CA GLY A 166 -13.21 5.77 11.40
C GLY A 166 -11.92 5.50 10.63
N LEU A 167 -11.31 4.32 10.76
CA LEU A 167 -10.16 3.93 9.96
C LEU A 167 -10.53 3.91 8.48
N ASP A 168 -9.76 4.61 7.64
CA ASP A 168 -10.02 4.69 6.21
C ASP A 168 -9.49 3.46 5.46
N TYR A 169 -8.29 2.97 5.80
CA TYR A 169 -7.62 1.86 5.12
C TYR A 169 -6.98 0.89 6.11
N TYR A 170 -7.03 -0.39 5.79
CA TYR A 170 -6.22 -1.40 6.46
C TYR A 170 -5.27 -2.07 5.47
N ASN A 171 -3.97 -2.02 5.78
CA ASN A 171 -2.96 -2.69 4.96
C ASN A 171 -2.72 -4.12 5.47
N HIS A 172 -2.93 -5.06 4.58
CA HIS A 172 -2.56 -6.46 4.79
C HIS A 172 -2.14 -7.07 3.46
N ASN A 173 -0.82 -7.09 3.20
CA ASN A 173 -0.29 -7.59 1.96
C ASN A 173 -0.47 -9.11 1.85
N ILE A 174 -0.72 -9.61 0.64
CA ILE A 174 -0.66 -11.04 0.32
C ILE A 174 0.77 -11.50 0.03
N ASP A 175 1.70 -10.56 -0.07
CA ASP A 175 3.14 -10.68 -0.25
C ASP A 175 3.59 -11.26 -1.59
N SER A 176 3.04 -12.38 -2.06
CA SER A 176 3.41 -13.06 -3.31
C SER A 176 2.23 -13.89 -3.86
N SER A 177 2.51 -14.78 -4.83
CA SER A 177 1.53 -15.79 -5.26
C SER A 177 1.25 -16.83 -4.17
N PRO A 178 0.09 -17.53 -4.22
CA PRO A 178 -0.17 -18.65 -3.31
C PRO A 178 0.93 -19.72 -3.35
N GLU A 179 1.47 -20.00 -4.54
CA GLU A 179 2.47 -21.06 -4.78
C GLU A 179 3.86 -20.69 -4.23
N TYR A 180 4.22 -19.40 -4.28
CA TYR A 180 5.52 -18.93 -3.78
C TYR A 180 5.49 -18.60 -2.28
N TYR A 181 4.32 -18.31 -1.72
CA TYR A 181 4.16 -17.84 -0.35
C TYR A 181 4.79 -18.76 0.69
N GLU A 182 4.57 -20.08 0.58
CA GLU A 182 5.09 -21.08 1.52
C GLU A 182 6.63 -21.17 1.54
N ARG A 183 7.30 -20.67 0.49
CA ARG A 183 8.77 -20.59 0.46
C ARG A 183 9.32 -19.43 1.30
N VAL A 184 8.48 -18.47 1.64
CA VAL A 184 8.87 -17.22 2.28
C VAL A 184 8.37 -17.15 3.71
N ILE A 185 7.20 -17.75 3.99
CA ILE A 185 6.51 -17.67 5.30
C ILE A 185 5.94 -19.04 5.61
N SER A 186 6.25 -19.58 6.80
CA SER A 186 5.74 -20.88 7.26
C SER A 186 4.85 -20.79 8.52
N THR A 187 4.92 -19.69 9.25
CA THR A 187 4.19 -19.51 10.53
C THR A 187 2.71 -19.20 10.37
N ARG A 188 2.26 -18.90 9.14
CA ARG A 188 0.85 -18.71 8.78
C ARG A 188 0.63 -19.10 7.32
N ASP A 189 -0.57 -19.57 7.00
CA ASP A 189 -0.96 -19.93 5.64
C ASP A 189 -1.42 -18.70 4.82
N TYR A 190 -1.53 -18.91 3.53
CA TYR A 190 -1.96 -17.85 2.59
C TYR A 190 -3.43 -17.47 2.80
N GLN A 191 -4.27 -18.45 3.16
CA GLN A 191 -5.70 -18.22 3.37
C GLN A 191 -5.96 -17.24 4.51
N SER A 192 -5.19 -17.32 5.61
CA SER A 192 -5.33 -16.35 6.71
C SER A 192 -5.06 -14.90 6.31
N ARG A 193 -4.31 -14.67 5.20
CA ARG A 193 -4.18 -13.34 4.60
C ARG A 193 -5.50 -12.90 3.96
N LEU A 194 -6.10 -13.77 3.17
CA LEU A 194 -7.37 -13.49 2.50
C LEU A 194 -8.50 -13.32 3.51
N ASP A 195 -8.58 -14.17 4.53
CA ASP A 195 -9.57 -14.04 5.60
C ASP A 195 -9.49 -12.68 6.31
N THR A 196 -8.27 -12.18 6.53
CA THR A 196 -8.07 -10.82 7.10
C THR A 196 -8.60 -9.74 6.15
N LEU A 197 -8.37 -9.86 4.84
CA LEU A 197 -8.92 -8.91 3.86
C LEU A 197 -10.46 -8.94 3.87
N ASP A 198 -11.06 -10.12 4.00
CA ASP A 198 -12.51 -10.29 4.10
C ASP A 198 -13.06 -9.65 5.40
N HIS A 199 -12.41 -9.83 6.54
CA HIS A 199 -12.80 -9.17 7.78
C HIS A 199 -12.78 -7.65 7.64
N VAL A 200 -11.70 -7.10 7.05
CA VAL A 200 -11.56 -5.67 6.77
C VAL A 200 -12.67 -5.17 5.85
N ARG A 201 -12.93 -5.88 4.75
CA ARG A 201 -13.95 -5.52 3.77
C ARG A 201 -15.35 -5.56 4.39
N ASN A 202 -15.67 -6.59 5.16
CA ASN A 202 -16.96 -6.76 5.81
C ASN A 202 -17.26 -5.69 6.87
N SER A 203 -16.22 -5.13 7.51
CA SER A 203 -16.38 -4.00 8.43
C SER A 203 -16.52 -2.63 7.72
N GLY A 204 -16.37 -2.59 6.39
CA GLY A 204 -16.52 -1.38 5.58
C GLY A 204 -15.25 -0.51 5.49
N ILE A 205 -14.10 -1.01 5.92
CA ILE A 205 -12.80 -0.38 5.75
C ILE A 205 -12.27 -0.67 4.35
N ASN A 206 -11.62 0.31 3.71
CA ASN A 206 -10.96 0.10 2.43
C ASN A 206 -9.73 -0.82 2.58
N VAL A 207 -9.50 -1.65 1.58
CA VAL A 207 -8.38 -2.59 1.55
C VAL A 207 -7.15 -1.93 0.90
N CYS A 208 -6.01 -2.02 1.60
CA CYS A 208 -4.69 -1.79 1.03
C CYS A 208 -3.96 -3.14 1.02
N SER A 209 -3.76 -3.73 -0.16
CA SER A 209 -3.11 -5.04 -0.28
C SER A 209 -2.27 -5.13 -1.53
N GLY A 210 -1.06 -5.60 -1.38
CA GLY A 210 -0.09 -5.78 -2.43
C GLY A 210 0.94 -6.82 -2.06
N GLY A 211 2.19 -6.65 -2.52
CA GLY A 211 3.23 -7.63 -2.27
C GLY A 211 4.63 -7.12 -2.50
N ILE A 212 5.55 -8.07 -2.50
CA ILE A 212 6.99 -7.84 -2.67
C ILE A 212 7.45 -8.63 -3.90
N VAL A 213 8.20 -7.98 -4.77
CA VAL A 213 8.84 -8.61 -5.93
C VAL A 213 10.36 -8.52 -5.82
N GLY A 214 11.06 -9.48 -6.40
CA GLY A 214 12.50 -9.61 -6.27
C GLY A 214 12.95 -10.49 -5.10
N MET A 215 12.06 -11.34 -4.59
CA MET A 215 12.36 -12.35 -3.56
C MET A 215 12.97 -13.64 -4.14
N GLY A 216 13.23 -13.69 -5.44
CA GLY A 216 13.64 -14.88 -6.16
C GLY A 216 12.47 -15.63 -6.84
N GLU A 217 11.30 -15.04 -6.81
CA GLU A 217 10.10 -15.52 -7.50
C GLU A 217 10.25 -15.44 -9.03
N THR A 218 9.52 -16.27 -9.74
CA THR A 218 9.43 -16.27 -11.21
C THR A 218 8.41 -15.25 -11.71
N ARG A 219 8.36 -15.03 -13.04
CA ARG A 219 7.29 -14.22 -13.66
C ARG A 219 5.91 -14.87 -13.46
N ASP A 220 5.83 -16.20 -13.48
CA ASP A 220 4.57 -16.91 -13.23
C ASP A 220 4.06 -16.71 -11.80
N ASP A 221 4.96 -16.61 -10.82
CA ASP A 221 4.59 -16.22 -9.46
C ASP A 221 4.05 -14.78 -9.42
N ARG A 222 4.62 -13.83 -10.19
CA ARG A 222 4.07 -12.46 -10.30
C ARG A 222 2.70 -12.44 -10.98
N VAL A 223 2.47 -13.31 -11.97
CA VAL A 223 1.15 -13.54 -12.55
C VAL A 223 0.17 -14.00 -11.47
N GLY A 224 0.52 -15.01 -10.67
CA GLY A 224 -0.30 -15.50 -9.56
C GLY A 224 -0.59 -14.44 -8.51
N PHE A 225 0.41 -13.61 -8.17
CA PHE A 225 0.28 -12.47 -7.25
C PHE A 225 -0.76 -11.45 -7.76
N ILE A 226 -0.61 -10.97 -9.00
CA ILE A 226 -1.55 -10.01 -9.59
C ILE A 226 -2.93 -10.64 -9.77
N HIS A 227 -2.99 -11.91 -10.22
CA HIS A 227 -4.25 -12.62 -10.38
C HIS A 227 -5.05 -12.65 -9.09
N THR A 228 -4.43 -13.00 -7.95
CA THR A 228 -5.14 -13.03 -6.67
C THR A 228 -5.77 -11.67 -6.33
N LEU A 229 -5.04 -10.56 -6.51
CA LEU A 229 -5.58 -9.23 -6.21
C LEU A 229 -6.67 -8.80 -7.21
N ALA A 230 -6.47 -9.08 -8.50
CA ALA A 230 -7.36 -8.67 -9.58
C ALA A 230 -8.66 -9.50 -9.65
N THR A 231 -8.73 -10.63 -8.95
CA THR A 231 -9.91 -11.49 -8.89
C THR A 231 -10.64 -11.46 -7.54
N LEU A 232 -10.20 -10.61 -6.60
CA LEU A 232 -11.01 -10.31 -5.42
C LEU A 232 -12.37 -9.73 -5.85
N GLU A 233 -13.43 -10.03 -5.13
CA GLU A 233 -14.79 -9.53 -5.43
C GLU A 233 -14.83 -8.02 -5.64
N GLN A 234 -14.02 -7.29 -4.87
CA GLN A 234 -13.72 -5.88 -5.07
C GLN A 234 -12.21 -5.69 -5.02
N HIS A 235 -11.63 -5.04 -6.06
CA HIS A 235 -10.19 -4.73 -6.07
C HIS A 235 -9.78 -3.96 -4.83
N PRO A 236 -8.54 -4.15 -4.32
CA PRO A 236 -8.01 -3.28 -3.28
C PRO A 236 -8.00 -1.82 -3.76
N GLU A 237 -8.41 -0.90 -2.93
CA GLU A 237 -8.34 0.54 -3.24
C GLU A 237 -6.90 1.04 -3.33
N SER A 238 -5.96 0.34 -2.69
CA SER A 238 -4.54 0.65 -2.75
C SER A 238 -3.71 -0.62 -2.90
N VAL A 239 -2.79 -0.63 -3.88
CA VAL A 239 -1.93 -1.77 -4.21
C VAL A 239 -0.46 -1.35 -4.10
N PRO A 240 0.17 -1.54 -2.93
CA PRO A 240 1.59 -1.31 -2.77
C PRO A 240 2.40 -2.42 -3.45
N VAL A 241 3.29 -2.04 -4.36
CA VAL A 241 4.29 -2.92 -4.95
C VAL A 241 5.65 -2.54 -4.39
N ASN A 242 6.25 -3.48 -3.67
CA ASN A 242 7.55 -3.32 -3.03
C ASN A 242 8.61 -4.03 -3.86
N ALA A 243 9.72 -3.37 -4.16
CA ALA A 243 10.93 -4.09 -4.52
C ALA A 243 11.62 -4.56 -3.23
N LEU A 244 12.05 -5.83 -3.20
CA LEU A 244 12.76 -6.35 -2.03
C LEU A 244 13.98 -5.47 -1.73
N VAL A 245 14.11 -5.04 -0.48
CA VAL A 245 15.33 -4.47 0.07
C VAL A 245 16.00 -5.56 0.91
N PRO A 246 17.07 -6.21 0.41
CA PRO A 246 17.74 -7.27 1.14
C PRO A 246 18.34 -6.73 2.43
N VAL A 247 17.89 -7.24 3.57
CA VAL A 247 18.42 -6.84 4.89
C VAL A 247 19.26 -7.98 5.44
N LYS A 248 20.52 -7.70 5.77
CA LYS A 248 21.43 -8.67 6.41
C LYS A 248 20.82 -9.21 7.69
N GLY A 249 20.96 -10.52 7.91
CA GLY A 249 20.38 -11.24 9.03
C GLY A 249 18.93 -11.66 8.84
N THR A 250 18.33 -11.37 7.68
CA THR A 250 17.08 -11.99 7.23
C THR A 250 17.38 -13.15 6.29
N VAL A 251 16.51 -14.15 6.24
CA VAL A 251 16.71 -15.34 5.40
C VAL A 251 16.93 -14.97 3.93
N LEU A 252 16.06 -14.14 3.35
CA LEU A 252 16.17 -13.71 1.96
C LEU A 252 17.31 -12.71 1.76
N GLY A 253 17.55 -11.82 2.71
CA GLY A 253 18.67 -10.89 2.64
C GLY A 253 20.00 -11.59 2.53
N ASP A 254 20.25 -12.58 3.37
CA ASP A 254 21.51 -13.34 3.36
C ASP A 254 21.60 -14.30 2.16
N MET A 255 20.47 -14.90 1.75
CA MET A 255 20.43 -15.81 0.61
C MET A 255 20.68 -15.10 -0.73
N LEU A 256 20.21 -13.86 -0.89
CA LEU A 256 20.23 -13.16 -2.17
C LEU A 256 21.40 -12.18 -2.31
N ALA A 257 22.04 -11.76 -1.22
CA ALA A 257 23.00 -10.64 -1.17
C ALA A 257 24.09 -10.68 -2.25
N ASP A 258 24.65 -11.86 -2.51
CA ASP A 258 25.77 -12.06 -3.46
C ASP A 258 25.32 -12.72 -4.78
N THR A 259 24.03 -12.64 -5.10
CA THR A 259 23.46 -13.23 -6.30
C THR A 259 22.95 -12.16 -7.28
N PRO A 260 22.76 -12.49 -8.56
CA PRO A 260 22.10 -11.60 -9.51
C PRO A 260 20.66 -11.23 -9.12
N LEU A 261 20.07 -11.97 -8.18
CA LEU A 261 18.70 -11.75 -7.68
C LEU A 261 18.65 -10.76 -6.51
N ALA A 262 19.79 -10.24 -6.04
CA ALA A 262 19.82 -9.23 -4.96
C ALA A 262 19.02 -7.97 -5.28
N LYS A 263 18.83 -7.67 -6.56
CA LYS A 263 17.97 -6.60 -7.07
C LYS A 263 17.11 -7.14 -8.21
N ILE A 264 15.82 -6.88 -8.15
CA ILE A 264 14.92 -7.16 -9.28
C ILE A 264 15.36 -6.35 -10.52
N ASP A 265 15.23 -6.95 -11.70
CA ASP A 265 15.39 -6.22 -12.97
C ASP A 265 14.39 -5.05 -13.05
N ASP A 266 14.89 -3.85 -13.37
CA ASP A 266 14.09 -2.63 -13.40
C ASP A 266 12.92 -2.73 -14.40
N ILE A 267 13.12 -3.39 -15.56
CA ILE A 267 12.07 -3.60 -16.56
C ILE A 267 10.99 -4.55 -16.05
N GLU A 268 11.36 -5.62 -15.35
CA GLU A 268 10.41 -6.55 -14.76
C GLU A 268 9.61 -5.90 -13.61
N PHE A 269 10.23 -5.01 -12.85
CA PHE A 269 9.52 -4.23 -11.84
C PHE A 269 8.47 -3.30 -12.49
N VAL A 270 8.87 -2.54 -13.51
CA VAL A 270 7.95 -1.66 -14.26
C VAL A 270 6.84 -2.46 -14.94
N ARG A 271 7.12 -3.66 -15.49
CA ARG A 271 6.09 -4.56 -16.01
C ARG A 271 5.04 -4.90 -14.95
N THR A 272 5.49 -5.22 -13.73
CA THR A 272 4.57 -5.56 -12.63
C THR A 272 3.65 -4.38 -12.29
N ILE A 273 4.18 -3.15 -12.26
CA ILE A 273 3.38 -1.93 -12.07
C ILE A 273 2.35 -1.76 -13.21
N ALA A 274 2.79 -1.93 -14.47
CA ALA A 274 1.92 -1.79 -15.63
C ALA A 274 0.78 -2.81 -15.63
N VAL A 275 1.09 -4.07 -15.35
CA VAL A 275 0.07 -5.14 -15.27
C VAL A 275 -0.89 -4.89 -14.10
N ALA A 276 -0.40 -4.45 -12.94
CA ALA A 276 -1.25 -4.07 -11.81
C ALA A 276 -2.22 -2.93 -12.20
N ARG A 277 -1.75 -1.90 -12.94
CA ARG A 277 -2.60 -0.80 -13.42
C ARG A 277 -3.67 -1.26 -14.39
N ILE A 278 -3.33 -2.12 -15.35
CA ILE A 278 -4.29 -2.60 -16.36
C ILE A 278 -5.37 -3.47 -15.70
N THR A 279 -4.97 -4.36 -14.79
CA THR A 279 -5.89 -5.31 -14.17
C THR A 279 -6.73 -4.71 -13.05
N MET A 280 -6.24 -3.65 -12.40
CA MET A 280 -6.91 -2.94 -11.30
C MET A 280 -6.96 -1.43 -11.59
N PRO A 281 -7.78 -1.00 -12.56
CA PRO A 281 -7.73 0.35 -13.12
C PRO A 281 -8.02 1.46 -12.11
N MET A 282 -8.82 1.19 -11.08
CA MET A 282 -9.23 2.18 -10.10
C MET A 282 -8.31 2.24 -8.87
N SER A 283 -7.43 1.26 -8.69
CA SER A 283 -6.57 1.18 -7.51
C SER A 283 -5.49 2.27 -7.50
N MET A 284 -5.15 2.76 -6.30
CA MET A 284 -3.93 3.55 -6.11
C MET A 284 -2.73 2.60 -6.12
N VAL A 285 -2.01 2.53 -7.24
CA VAL A 285 -0.80 1.70 -7.36
C VAL A 285 0.37 2.45 -6.75
N ARG A 286 0.94 1.88 -5.67
CA ARG A 286 1.99 2.56 -4.90
C ARG A 286 3.36 1.99 -5.19
N LEU A 287 4.30 2.87 -5.55
CA LEU A 287 5.72 2.59 -5.41
C LEU A 287 6.07 2.65 -3.92
N SER A 288 6.35 1.49 -3.34
CA SER A 288 6.57 1.34 -1.91
C SER A 288 8.07 1.16 -1.60
N ALA A 289 8.49 0.11 -0.90
CA ALA A 289 9.90 -0.10 -0.59
C ALA A 289 10.77 -0.29 -1.85
N GLY A 290 12.06 0.04 -1.72
CA GLY A 290 13.08 -0.15 -2.76
C GLY A 290 13.30 1.06 -3.68
N ARG A 291 12.53 2.14 -3.54
CA ARG A 291 12.66 3.35 -4.37
C ARG A 291 14.04 4.01 -4.28
N GLU A 292 14.66 3.99 -3.11
CA GLU A 292 15.99 4.55 -2.89
C GLU A 292 17.06 3.98 -3.85
N SER A 293 16.93 2.71 -4.21
CA SER A 293 17.85 2.02 -5.13
C SER A 293 17.46 2.16 -6.61
N MET A 294 16.35 2.82 -6.93
CA MET A 294 15.87 3.02 -8.31
C MET A 294 16.41 4.32 -8.87
N SER A 295 16.80 4.29 -10.15
CA SER A 295 17.13 5.51 -10.89
C SER A 295 15.91 6.39 -11.11
N ASP A 296 16.11 7.70 -11.34
CA ASP A 296 15.05 8.62 -11.77
C ASP A 296 14.31 8.09 -13.00
N ALA A 297 15.04 7.48 -13.95
CA ALA A 297 14.46 6.91 -15.16
C ALA A 297 13.56 5.71 -14.87
N THR A 298 13.95 4.82 -13.95
CA THR A 298 13.13 3.69 -13.53
C THR A 298 11.85 4.18 -12.84
N GLN A 299 11.96 5.15 -11.93
CA GLN A 299 10.80 5.72 -11.27
C GLN A 299 9.86 6.45 -12.25
N ALA A 300 10.42 7.20 -13.22
CA ALA A 300 9.65 7.85 -14.29
C ALA A 300 8.87 6.82 -15.13
N LEU A 301 9.48 5.68 -15.45
CA LEU A 301 8.78 4.58 -16.14
C LEU A 301 7.67 3.97 -15.29
N CYS A 302 7.86 3.87 -13.98
CA CYS A 302 6.81 3.40 -13.07
C CYS A 302 5.61 4.36 -13.03
N PHE A 303 5.85 5.68 -12.98
CA PHE A 303 4.76 6.68 -13.05
C PHE A 303 4.07 6.65 -14.42
N LEU A 304 4.82 6.50 -15.51
CA LEU A 304 4.24 6.30 -16.84
C LEU A 304 3.39 5.02 -16.90
N ALA A 305 3.85 3.94 -16.27
CA ALA A 305 3.12 2.68 -16.18
C ALA A 305 1.89 2.74 -15.25
N GLY A 306 1.65 3.88 -14.61
CA GLY A 306 0.44 4.13 -13.82
C GLY A 306 0.61 4.01 -12.31
N ALA A 307 1.83 4.00 -11.78
CA ALA A 307 2.01 4.26 -10.36
C ALA A 307 1.56 5.70 -10.05
N ASN A 308 0.80 5.87 -8.98
CA ASN A 308 0.22 7.17 -8.60
C ASN A 308 0.18 7.40 -7.09
N SER A 309 0.98 6.67 -6.34
CA SER A 309 1.17 6.86 -4.90
C SER A 309 2.59 6.49 -4.49
N ILE A 310 3.16 7.21 -3.53
CA ILE A 310 4.48 6.93 -2.94
C ILE A 310 4.45 7.07 -1.42
N PHE A 311 5.44 6.48 -0.76
CA PHE A 311 5.80 6.88 0.60
C PHE A 311 6.85 7.98 0.56
N THR A 312 6.63 9.05 1.34
CA THR A 312 7.55 10.19 1.56
C THR A 312 8.30 10.04 2.87
N GLY A 313 9.29 10.92 3.09
CA GLY A 313 10.16 10.91 4.26
C GLY A 313 11.37 9.99 4.12
N ASP A 314 12.30 10.10 5.07
CA ASP A 314 13.60 9.43 5.00
C ASP A 314 13.58 7.95 5.35
N LYS A 315 12.48 7.48 5.92
CA LYS A 315 12.40 6.13 6.47
C LYS A 315 11.01 5.52 6.29
N LEU A 316 10.99 4.25 5.91
CA LEU A 316 9.82 3.37 6.04
C LEU A 316 9.76 2.77 7.46
N LEU A 317 9.28 1.53 7.64
CA LEU A 317 9.25 0.91 8.98
C LEU A 317 10.64 0.78 9.59
N THR A 318 11.55 0.11 8.89
CA THR A 318 12.94 -0.15 9.32
C THR A 318 13.97 0.13 8.24
N ALA A 319 13.55 0.24 6.97
CA ALA A 319 14.40 0.51 5.83
C ALA A 319 14.47 2.02 5.53
N PRO A 320 15.57 2.51 4.94
CA PRO A 320 15.63 3.87 4.41
C PRO A 320 14.64 4.06 3.26
N ASN A 321 14.32 5.32 2.96
CA ASN A 321 13.50 5.75 1.85
C ASN A 321 14.18 6.91 1.12
N ALA A 322 13.65 7.33 -0.04
CA ALA A 322 14.28 8.31 -0.91
C ALA A 322 14.49 9.69 -0.26
N GLY A 323 13.65 10.07 0.70
CA GLY A 323 13.68 11.38 1.35
C GLY A 323 12.92 12.46 0.58
N ASP A 324 12.45 13.47 1.31
CA ASP A 324 11.58 14.52 0.77
C ASP A 324 12.30 15.36 -0.31
N ASP A 325 13.56 15.76 -0.10
CA ASP A 325 14.34 16.54 -1.07
C ASP A 325 14.51 15.81 -2.41
N SER A 326 14.71 14.48 -2.37
CA SER A 326 14.82 13.66 -3.58
C SER A 326 13.49 13.55 -4.32
N ASP A 327 12.39 13.42 -3.58
CA ASP A 327 11.05 13.35 -4.16
C ASP A 327 10.64 14.68 -4.80
N GLU A 328 10.91 15.81 -4.16
CA GLU A 328 10.69 17.15 -4.73
C GLU A 328 11.50 17.37 -6.02
N ALA A 329 12.77 16.99 -6.01
CA ALA A 329 13.63 17.10 -7.19
C ALA A 329 13.15 16.22 -8.36
N LEU A 330 12.72 14.98 -8.06
CA LEU A 330 12.17 14.07 -9.07
C LEU A 330 10.86 14.60 -9.64
N PHE A 331 9.95 15.06 -8.78
CA PHE A 331 8.65 15.61 -9.21
C PHE A 331 8.84 16.85 -10.09
N ALA A 332 9.75 17.75 -9.73
CA ALA A 332 10.09 18.91 -10.55
C ALA A 332 10.62 18.53 -11.93
N LYS A 333 11.47 17.49 -12.04
CA LYS A 333 11.98 16.96 -13.30
C LYS A 333 10.89 16.36 -14.19
N LEU A 334 9.90 15.70 -13.57
CA LEU A 334 8.85 14.96 -14.27
C LEU A 334 7.57 15.79 -14.49
N GLY A 335 7.48 16.98 -13.90
CA GLY A 335 6.26 17.80 -13.93
C GLY A 335 5.10 17.18 -13.12
N LEU A 336 5.43 16.37 -12.09
CA LEU A 336 4.45 15.76 -11.20
C LEU A 336 4.11 16.68 -10.03
N THR A 337 2.92 16.51 -9.47
CA THR A 337 2.45 17.27 -8.30
C THR A 337 1.82 16.33 -7.28
N ALA A 338 1.78 16.77 -6.03
CA ALA A 338 1.03 16.05 -5.01
C ALA A 338 -0.47 16.04 -5.36
N LEU A 339 -1.13 14.91 -5.13
CA LEU A 339 -2.57 14.76 -5.33
C LEU A 339 -3.32 15.82 -4.51
N GLN A 340 -4.17 16.59 -5.17
CA GLN A 340 -5.00 17.59 -4.50
C GLN A 340 -6.23 16.90 -3.93
N VAL A 341 -6.34 16.84 -2.60
CA VAL A 341 -7.57 16.41 -1.93
C VAL A 341 -8.49 17.64 -1.83
N GLU A 342 -9.59 17.64 -2.57
CA GLU A 342 -10.62 18.68 -2.36
C GLU A 342 -11.14 18.54 -0.92
N GLU A 343 -10.99 19.58 -0.10
CA GLU A 343 -11.64 19.60 1.21
C GLU A 343 -13.16 19.38 0.99
N PRO A 344 -13.80 18.44 1.71
CA PRO A 344 -15.24 18.29 1.61
C PRO A 344 -15.88 19.65 1.97
N ALA A 345 -16.69 20.19 1.06
CA ALA A 345 -17.42 21.41 1.30
C ALA A 345 -18.10 21.29 2.67
N ARG A 346 -17.64 22.08 3.66
CA ARG A 346 -18.24 22.11 5.00
C ARG A 346 -19.73 22.33 4.80
N ALA A 347 -20.54 21.31 5.07
CA ALA A 347 -21.99 21.46 5.12
C ALA A 347 -22.27 22.60 6.12
N ALA A 348 -22.70 23.73 5.58
CA ALA A 348 -23.09 24.89 6.41
C ALA A 348 -24.17 24.37 7.36
N LYS A 349 -23.87 24.35 8.67
CA LYS A 349 -24.87 24.09 9.71
C LYS A 349 -25.98 25.11 9.53
N GLN A 350 -27.11 24.68 9.00
CA GLN A 350 -28.31 25.52 9.05
C GLN A 350 -28.64 25.75 10.51
N PRO A 351 -28.90 27.02 10.92
CA PRO A 351 -29.32 27.31 12.28
C PRO A 351 -30.67 26.65 12.54
N ILE A 352 -30.73 25.85 13.60
CA ILE A 352 -31.98 25.26 14.09
C ILE A 352 -32.85 26.45 14.52
N SER A 353 -33.91 26.75 13.77
CA SER A 353 -34.96 27.67 14.22
C SER A 353 -35.79 26.98 15.30
N VAL A 354 -35.59 27.40 16.54
CA VAL A 354 -36.48 27.05 17.64
C VAL A 354 -37.78 27.86 17.44
N GLN A 355 -38.89 27.16 17.20
CA GLN A 355 -40.24 27.67 17.43
C GLN A 355 -40.80 27.07 18.71
#